data_0e319e61085a30c5efe9ec8736572cc4
#
_entry.id   0e319e61085a30c5efe9ec8736572cc4
#
_cell.length_a   1.000
_cell.length_b   1.000
_cell.length_c   1.000
_cell.angle_alpha   90.00
_cell.angle_beta   90.00
_cell.angle_gamma   90.00
#
_symmetry.space_group_name_H-M   'P 1'
#
loop_
_entity.id
_entity.type
_entity.pdbx_description
1 polymer ?
#
loop_
_entity_poly.entity_id
_entity_poly.type
_entity_poly.pdbx_seq_one_letter_code
_entity_poly.pdbx_strand_id
1 'polypeptide(L)'
;VSLIGTFALMALFGFTINSLTMLALVLAIGLVVDDAIVVLENIYRHIEDGVPPFQAAIRGAKEIGFAVVAMTLTLAAVFAPLAFTPGRTGRLFAEFALALAGSVIVSGFVALTLSPMMCSKLLKHVDNPTWFDRKMEVILVAITNGYGRLLHWTLSPMKLGSFALSRRWLVVAIMLSAALGTWQLLMSTKSELAPIEDRGVILTVINGPDGATMDYTTRYAQTIERMGSKYEEFDRLFTVVGNPTVAQGNVFYRAKPWEERTKSTMEIARDITP
;
A
#
# COMPACT_ATOMS: atom_id res chain seq x y z
N VAL A 1 -12.17 -16.77 -3.30
CA VAL A 1 -13.46 -16.35 -3.88
C VAL A 1 -13.49 -14.85 -4.05
N SER A 2 -13.24 -14.04 -3.02
CA SER A 2 -13.30 -12.57 -3.11
C SER A 2 -12.39 -11.98 -4.20
N LEU A 3 -11.15 -12.46 -4.33
CA LEU A 3 -10.26 -12.02 -5.40
C LEU A 3 -10.80 -12.36 -6.81
N ILE A 4 -11.38 -13.55 -6.97
CA ILE A 4 -12.02 -13.93 -8.24
C ILE A 4 -13.20 -12.98 -8.55
N GLY A 5 -14.00 -12.66 -7.53
CA GLY A 5 -15.07 -11.68 -7.64
C GLY A 5 -14.55 -10.29 -8.02
N THR A 6 -13.38 -9.90 -7.52
CA THR A 6 -12.73 -8.63 -7.90
C THR A 6 -12.34 -8.62 -9.37
N PHE A 7 -11.75 -9.69 -9.89
CA PHE A 7 -11.47 -9.79 -11.33
C PHE A 7 -12.75 -9.69 -12.18
N ALA A 8 -13.84 -10.29 -11.71
CA ALA A 8 -15.14 -10.16 -12.40
C ALA A 8 -15.64 -8.70 -12.42
N LEU A 9 -15.50 -7.98 -11.29
CA LEU A 9 -15.82 -6.55 -11.24
C LEU A 9 -14.92 -5.72 -12.14
N MET A 10 -13.61 -5.98 -12.14
CA MET A 10 -12.66 -5.30 -13.02
C MET A 10 -13.04 -5.49 -14.50
N ALA A 11 -13.40 -6.73 -14.89
CA ALA A 11 -13.86 -7.02 -16.24
C ALA A 11 -15.18 -6.28 -16.57
N LEU A 12 -16.11 -6.21 -15.64
CA LEU A 12 -17.39 -5.51 -15.81
C LEU A 12 -17.20 -4.00 -16.05
N PHE A 13 -16.24 -3.39 -15.35
CA PHE A 13 -15.92 -1.96 -15.48
C PHE A 13 -14.92 -1.67 -16.61
N GLY A 14 -14.44 -2.69 -17.32
CA GLY A 14 -13.47 -2.53 -18.41
C GLY A 14 -12.09 -2.11 -17.94
N PHE A 15 -11.71 -2.45 -16.70
CA PHE A 15 -10.40 -2.15 -16.15
C PHE A 15 -9.33 -3.08 -16.71
N THR A 16 -8.12 -2.56 -16.83
CA THR A 16 -6.97 -3.32 -17.33
C THR A 16 -6.20 -3.99 -16.20
N ILE A 17 -5.58 -5.13 -16.51
CA ILE A 17 -4.61 -5.76 -15.60
C ILE A 17 -3.26 -5.08 -15.84
N ASN A 18 -2.87 -4.23 -14.91
CA ASN A 18 -1.62 -3.48 -14.94
C ASN A 18 -0.93 -3.53 -13.56
N SER A 19 0.28 -2.98 -13.45
CA SER A 19 1.06 -3.02 -12.21
C SER A 19 0.32 -2.39 -11.03
N LEU A 20 -0.48 -1.34 -11.24
CA LEU A 20 -1.24 -0.68 -10.17
C LEU A 20 -2.44 -1.51 -9.72
N THR A 21 -3.19 -2.11 -10.66
CA THR A 21 -4.31 -2.99 -10.32
C THR A 21 -3.84 -4.28 -9.66
N MET A 22 -2.68 -4.82 -10.06
CA MET A 22 -2.04 -5.94 -9.38
C MET A 22 -1.60 -5.57 -7.96
N LEU A 23 -1.05 -4.37 -7.76
CA LEU A 23 -0.72 -3.86 -6.43
C LEU A 23 -1.98 -3.71 -5.56
N ALA A 24 -3.08 -3.22 -6.13
CA ALA A 24 -4.37 -3.15 -5.42
C ALA A 24 -4.84 -4.54 -4.96
N LEU A 25 -4.72 -5.56 -5.81
CA LEU A 25 -5.10 -6.94 -5.47
C LEU A 25 -4.20 -7.51 -4.37
N VAL A 26 -2.88 -7.28 -4.42
CA VAL A 26 -1.96 -7.69 -3.34
C VAL A 26 -2.33 -7.05 -2.01
N LEU A 27 -2.64 -5.75 -2.02
CA LEU A 27 -3.08 -5.03 -0.83
C LEU A 27 -4.44 -5.55 -0.33
N ALA A 28 -5.35 -5.84 -1.27
CA ALA A 28 -6.67 -6.37 -0.96
C ALA A 28 -6.62 -7.73 -0.24
N ILE A 29 -5.60 -8.57 -0.49
CA ILE A 29 -5.47 -9.89 0.15
C ILE A 29 -5.50 -9.75 1.67
N GLY A 30 -4.72 -8.82 2.23
CA GLY A 30 -4.69 -8.57 3.67
C GLY A 30 -6.04 -8.12 4.23
N LEU A 31 -6.69 -7.16 3.56
CA LEU A 31 -7.98 -6.61 3.97
C LEU A 31 -9.12 -7.62 3.87
N VAL A 32 -9.12 -8.41 2.78
CA VAL A 32 -10.15 -9.42 2.49
C VAL A 32 -10.10 -10.59 3.47
N VAL A 33 -8.90 -11.00 3.89
CA VAL A 33 -8.73 -12.12 4.82
C VAL A 33 -9.22 -11.75 6.21
N ASP A 34 -9.05 -10.51 6.62
CA ASP A 34 -9.42 -10.03 7.95
C ASP A 34 -10.94 -10.15 8.21
N ASP A 35 -11.77 -9.77 7.23
CA ASP A 35 -13.23 -9.94 7.32
C ASP A 35 -13.64 -11.39 7.60
N ALA A 36 -13.01 -12.34 6.91
CA ALA A 36 -13.31 -13.76 7.07
C ALA A 36 -12.83 -14.30 8.43
N ILE A 37 -11.68 -13.81 8.92
CA ILE A 37 -11.12 -14.22 10.22
C ILE A 37 -12.07 -13.80 11.36
N VAL A 38 -12.54 -12.56 11.36
CA VAL A 38 -13.43 -12.03 12.40
C VAL A 38 -14.74 -12.84 12.45
N VAL A 39 -15.30 -13.17 11.28
CA VAL A 39 -16.51 -14.00 11.19
C VAL A 39 -16.26 -15.40 11.73
N LEU A 40 -15.17 -16.03 11.30
CA LEU A 40 -14.80 -17.37 11.71
C LEU A 40 -14.56 -17.47 13.22
N GLU A 41 -13.82 -16.51 13.78
CA GLU A 41 -13.50 -16.45 15.21
C GLU A 41 -14.77 -16.36 16.06
N ASN A 42 -15.68 -15.45 15.70
CA ASN A 42 -16.93 -15.31 16.45
C ASN A 42 -17.83 -16.56 16.38
N ILE A 43 -17.89 -17.22 15.21
CA ILE A 43 -18.63 -18.48 15.07
C ILE A 43 -17.98 -19.60 15.88
N TYR A 44 -16.64 -19.70 15.82
CA TYR A 44 -15.89 -20.73 16.52
C TYR A 44 -16.04 -20.62 18.03
N ARG A 45 -16.05 -19.41 18.59
CA ARG A 45 -16.33 -19.16 20.02
C ARG A 45 -17.67 -19.75 20.45
N HIS A 46 -18.72 -19.58 19.65
CA HIS A 46 -20.02 -20.21 19.96
C HIS A 46 -19.98 -21.74 19.90
N ILE A 47 -19.16 -22.33 19.01
CA ILE A 47 -18.98 -23.79 18.95
C ILE A 47 -18.24 -24.29 20.19
N GLU A 48 -17.25 -23.55 20.68
CA GLU A 48 -16.56 -23.89 21.96
C GLU A 48 -17.49 -23.80 23.15
N ASP A 49 -18.45 -22.85 23.14
CA ASP A 49 -19.50 -22.74 24.15
C ASP A 49 -20.56 -23.88 24.06
N GLY A 50 -20.37 -24.87 23.17
CA GLY A 50 -21.23 -26.03 23.01
C GLY A 50 -22.44 -25.82 22.10
N VAL A 51 -22.53 -24.72 21.37
CA VAL A 51 -23.61 -24.48 20.41
C VAL A 51 -23.37 -25.30 19.13
N PRO A 52 -24.39 -26.03 18.60
CA PRO A 52 -24.24 -26.77 17.36
C PRO A 52 -23.75 -25.90 16.21
N PRO A 53 -22.81 -26.35 15.33
CA PRO A 53 -22.14 -25.53 14.31
C PRO A 53 -23.08 -24.72 13.42
N PHE A 54 -24.23 -25.29 13.03
CA PHE A 54 -25.22 -24.58 12.21
C PHE A 54 -25.85 -23.40 12.96
N GLN A 55 -26.21 -23.59 14.24
CA GLN A 55 -26.78 -22.50 15.06
C GLN A 55 -25.71 -21.47 15.43
N ALA A 56 -24.47 -21.90 15.71
CA ALA A 56 -23.35 -21.07 15.97
C ALA A 56 -23.04 -20.14 14.76
N ALA A 57 -23.09 -20.67 13.54
CA ALA A 57 -22.90 -19.89 12.32
C ALA A 57 -23.96 -18.79 12.16
N ILE A 58 -25.23 -19.11 12.42
CA ILE A 58 -26.32 -18.12 12.34
C ILE A 58 -26.18 -17.03 13.43
N ARG A 59 -25.88 -17.42 14.66
CA ARG A 59 -25.73 -16.48 15.79
C ARG A 59 -24.51 -15.59 15.58
N GLY A 60 -23.36 -16.19 15.34
CA GLY A 60 -22.11 -15.46 15.15
C GLY A 60 -22.17 -14.48 13.97
N ALA A 61 -22.75 -14.90 12.83
CA ALA A 61 -22.91 -14.00 11.69
C ALA A 61 -23.87 -12.83 11.98
N LYS A 62 -24.95 -13.06 12.73
CA LYS A 62 -25.88 -11.99 13.14
C LYS A 62 -25.25 -10.99 14.09
N GLU A 63 -24.48 -11.45 15.05
CA GLU A 63 -23.84 -10.59 16.05
C GLU A 63 -22.87 -9.59 15.42
N ILE A 64 -22.07 -10.04 14.47
CA ILE A 64 -21.03 -9.20 13.85
C ILE A 64 -21.44 -8.62 12.50
N GLY A 65 -22.60 -8.99 11.97
CA GLY A 65 -23.04 -8.57 10.63
C GLY A 65 -23.00 -7.06 10.44
N PHE A 66 -23.51 -6.30 11.44
CA PHE A 66 -23.44 -4.84 11.39
C PHE A 66 -22.00 -4.32 11.40
N ALA A 67 -21.12 -4.91 12.20
CA ALA A 67 -19.72 -4.51 12.28
C ALA A 67 -18.99 -4.75 10.95
N VAL A 68 -19.21 -5.92 10.33
CA VAL A 68 -18.62 -6.24 9.02
C VAL A 68 -19.11 -5.28 7.93
N VAL A 69 -20.41 -5.00 7.87
CA VAL A 69 -20.97 -4.01 6.93
C VAL A 69 -20.35 -2.62 7.16
N ALA A 70 -20.26 -2.19 8.43
CA ALA A 70 -19.67 -0.89 8.77
C ALA A 70 -18.19 -0.81 8.37
N MET A 71 -17.39 -1.87 8.62
CA MET A 71 -15.98 -1.95 8.21
C MET A 71 -15.85 -1.90 6.69
N THR A 72 -16.62 -2.71 5.97
CA THR A 72 -16.64 -2.74 4.50
C THR A 72 -16.94 -1.37 3.91
N LEU A 73 -18.00 -0.70 4.40
CA LEU A 73 -18.37 0.63 3.92
C LEU A 73 -17.31 1.67 4.25
N THR A 74 -16.72 1.62 5.43
CA THR A 74 -15.66 2.54 5.85
C THR A 74 -14.43 2.40 4.96
N LEU A 75 -13.98 1.17 4.71
CA LEU A 75 -12.83 0.89 3.84
C LEU A 75 -13.11 1.33 2.40
N ALA A 76 -14.29 1.00 1.86
CA ALA A 76 -14.69 1.46 0.52
C ALA A 76 -14.74 3.00 0.45
N ALA A 77 -15.24 3.67 1.48
CA ALA A 77 -15.32 5.13 1.54
C ALA A 77 -13.93 5.80 1.67
N VAL A 78 -12.94 5.10 2.23
CA VAL A 78 -11.54 5.59 2.30
C VAL A 78 -10.86 5.53 0.93
N PHE A 79 -11.10 4.47 0.16
CA PHE A 79 -10.42 4.29 -1.14
C PHE A 79 -11.17 4.96 -2.30
N ALA A 80 -12.50 4.98 -2.29
CA ALA A 80 -13.28 5.56 -3.38
C ALA A 80 -12.93 7.00 -3.77
N PRO A 81 -12.61 7.94 -2.84
CA PRO A 81 -12.23 9.31 -3.20
C PRO A 81 -10.99 9.42 -4.09
N LEU A 82 -10.06 8.45 -4.02
CA LEU A 82 -8.88 8.43 -4.88
C LEU A 82 -9.25 8.32 -6.37
N ALA A 83 -10.37 7.67 -6.68
CA ALA A 83 -10.87 7.56 -8.05
C ALA A 83 -11.35 8.89 -8.64
N PHE A 84 -11.70 9.85 -7.79
CA PHE A 84 -12.20 11.18 -8.18
C PHE A 84 -11.11 12.26 -8.15
N THR A 85 -9.87 11.90 -7.91
CA THR A 85 -8.76 12.85 -7.88
C THR A 85 -8.54 13.44 -9.29
N PRO A 86 -8.47 14.77 -9.45
CA PRO A 86 -8.28 15.38 -10.76
C PRO A 86 -6.85 15.19 -11.30
N GLY A 87 -6.70 15.30 -12.62
CA GLY A 87 -5.41 15.31 -13.28
C GLY A 87 -4.86 13.92 -13.65
N ARG A 88 -3.58 13.87 -14.01
CA ARG A 88 -2.90 12.64 -14.47
C ARG A 88 -2.80 11.59 -13.35
N THR A 89 -2.50 12.05 -12.15
CA THR A 89 -2.39 11.20 -10.95
C THR A 89 -3.71 10.50 -10.66
N GLY A 90 -4.85 11.22 -10.70
CA GLY A 90 -6.16 10.63 -10.48
C GLY A 90 -6.49 9.54 -11.49
N ARG A 91 -6.20 9.75 -12.78
CA ARG A 91 -6.41 8.74 -13.81
C ARG A 91 -5.57 7.48 -13.60
N LEU A 92 -4.34 7.61 -13.12
CA LEU A 92 -3.48 6.47 -12.80
C LEU A 92 -4.01 5.65 -11.62
N PHE A 93 -4.52 6.34 -10.60
CA PHE A 93 -4.99 5.68 -9.38
C PHE A 93 -6.47 5.29 -9.38
N ALA A 94 -7.25 5.71 -10.38
CA ALA A 94 -8.69 5.41 -10.45
C ALA A 94 -8.96 3.91 -10.50
N GLU A 95 -8.29 3.17 -11.39
CA GLU A 95 -8.43 1.71 -11.49
C GLU A 95 -7.97 1.00 -10.22
N PHE A 96 -6.84 1.45 -9.63
CA PHE A 96 -6.34 0.96 -8.35
C PHE A 96 -7.36 1.12 -7.23
N ALA A 97 -7.89 2.33 -7.06
CA ALA A 97 -8.81 2.68 -5.99
C ALA A 97 -10.13 1.90 -6.10
N LEU A 98 -10.69 1.83 -7.30
CA LEU A 98 -11.95 1.13 -7.55
C LEU A 98 -11.80 -0.40 -7.48
N ALA A 99 -10.66 -0.95 -7.92
CA ALA A 99 -10.36 -2.38 -7.76
C ALA A 99 -10.25 -2.74 -6.27
N LEU A 100 -9.59 -1.89 -5.47
CA LEU A 100 -9.44 -2.11 -4.03
C LEU A 100 -10.77 -1.96 -3.29
N ALA A 101 -11.52 -0.89 -3.54
CA ALA A 101 -12.85 -0.69 -2.96
C ALA A 101 -13.82 -1.83 -3.35
N GLY A 102 -13.80 -2.24 -4.62
CA GLY A 102 -14.59 -3.37 -5.11
C GLY A 102 -14.21 -4.69 -4.43
N SER A 103 -12.91 -4.93 -4.21
CA SER A 103 -12.42 -6.11 -3.49
C SER A 103 -12.98 -6.21 -2.08
N VAL A 104 -13.00 -5.08 -1.37
CA VAL A 104 -13.50 -4.99 0.01
C VAL A 104 -15.02 -5.22 0.04
N ILE A 105 -15.78 -4.66 -0.90
CA ILE A 105 -17.22 -4.86 -0.98
C ILE A 105 -17.55 -6.34 -1.25
N VAL A 106 -16.86 -6.97 -2.21
CA VAL A 106 -17.02 -8.40 -2.49
C VAL A 106 -16.63 -9.23 -1.27
N SER A 107 -15.57 -8.83 -0.54
CA SER A 107 -15.14 -9.50 0.69
C SER A 107 -16.21 -9.49 1.75
N GLY A 108 -16.78 -8.32 2.06
CA GLY A 108 -17.85 -8.21 3.04
C GLY A 108 -19.05 -9.10 2.72
N PHE A 109 -19.44 -9.15 1.45
CA PHE A 109 -20.52 -10.07 1.01
C PHE A 109 -20.13 -11.54 1.19
N VAL A 110 -18.93 -11.95 0.82
CA VAL A 110 -18.41 -13.31 0.99
C VAL A 110 -18.29 -13.67 2.46
N ALA A 111 -17.79 -12.74 3.29
CA ALA A 111 -17.64 -12.94 4.72
C ALA A 111 -18.96 -13.18 5.44
N LEU A 112 -20.04 -12.51 5.02
CA LEU A 112 -21.37 -12.67 5.63
C LEU A 112 -22.20 -13.79 5.04
N THR A 113 -21.79 -14.39 3.92
CA THR A 113 -22.56 -15.48 3.26
C THR A 113 -21.79 -16.79 3.22
N LEU A 114 -20.68 -16.80 2.49
CA LEU A 114 -19.90 -18.03 2.27
C LEU A 114 -19.17 -18.47 3.53
N SER A 115 -18.56 -17.54 4.29
CA SER A 115 -17.80 -17.91 5.49
C SER A 115 -18.67 -18.58 6.56
N PRO A 116 -19.86 -18.05 6.94
CA PRO A 116 -20.75 -18.75 7.88
C PRO A 116 -21.23 -20.11 7.37
N MET A 117 -21.51 -20.21 6.08
CA MET A 117 -21.92 -21.49 5.47
C MET A 117 -20.80 -22.53 5.56
N MET A 118 -19.56 -22.14 5.25
CA MET A 118 -18.42 -23.03 5.38
C MET A 118 -18.16 -23.41 6.84
N CYS A 119 -18.20 -22.44 7.77
CA CYS A 119 -18.05 -22.70 9.20
C CYS A 119 -19.07 -23.71 9.70
N SER A 120 -20.35 -23.60 9.29
CA SER A 120 -21.41 -24.52 9.70
C SER A 120 -21.17 -25.96 9.28
N LYS A 121 -20.37 -26.20 8.22
CA LYS A 121 -20.09 -27.54 7.67
C LYS A 121 -18.72 -28.09 8.04
N LEU A 122 -17.73 -27.21 8.14
CA LEU A 122 -16.33 -27.63 8.33
C LEU A 122 -15.87 -27.57 9.77
N LEU A 123 -16.41 -26.66 10.58
CA LEU A 123 -16.03 -26.54 11.98
C LEU A 123 -16.74 -27.57 12.84
N LYS A 124 -15.99 -28.19 13.76
CA LYS A 124 -16.49 -29.15 14.74
C LYS A 124 -15.87 -28.81 16.09
N HIS A 125 -16.58 -29.16 17.16
CA HIS A 125 -15.96 -29.14 18.48
C HIS A 125 -14.84 -30.19 18.54
N VAL A 126 -13.67 -29.79 19.03
CA VAL A 126 -12.48 -30.66 19.10
C VAL A 126 -12.39 -31.23 20.52
N ASP A 127 -12.92 -32.44 20.70
CA ASP A 127 -12.90 -33.13 21.99
C ASP A 127 -11.48 -33.56 22.42
N ASN A 128 -10.57 -33.79 21.45
CA ASN A 128 -9.21 -34.25 21.70
C ASN A 128 -8.20 -33.32 20.96
N PRO A 129 -7.65 -32.29 21.63
CA PRO A 129 -6.67 -31.41 21.01
C PRO A 129 -5.37 -32.18 20.69
N THR A 130 -4.84 -31.92 19.50
CA THR A 130 -3.57 -32.50 19.07
C THR A 130 -2.37 -31.86 19.86
N TRP A 131 -1.21 -32.49 19.81
CA TRP A 131 -0.01 -31.94 20.44
C TRP A 131 0.29 -30.49 19.94
N PHE A 132 0.01 -30.22 18.67
CA PHE A 132 0.20 -28.88 18.09
C PHE A 132 -0.79 -27.88 18.69
N ASP A 133 -2.07 -28.25 18.83
CA ASP A 133 -3.11 -27.41 19.42
C ASP A 133 -2.74 -27.03 20.86
N ARG A 134 -2.29 -28.00 21.66
CA ARG A 134 -1.85 -27.75 23.05
C ARG A 134 -0.68 -26.78 23.14
N LYS A 135 0.33 -26.89 22.24
CA LYS A 135 1.44 -25.93 22.21
C LYS A 135 0.98 -24.54 21.83
N MET A 136 0.13 -24.46 20.81
CA MET A 136 -0.40 -23.17 20.36
C MET A 136 -1.25 -22.51 21.45
N GLU A 137 -2.07 -23.27 22.14
CA GLU A 137 -2.88 -22.82 23.28
C GLU A 137 -1.97 -22.24 24.39
N VAL A 138 -0.92 -22.93 24.77
CA VAL A 138 0.05 -22.44 25.78
C VAL A 138 0.66 -21.11 25.37
N ILE A 139 1.04 -20.96 24.12
CA ILE A 139 1.61 -19.72 23.58
C ILE A 139 0.56 -18.59 23.63
N LEU A 140 -0.64 -18.85 23.15
CA LEU A 140 -1.74 -17.88 23.11
C LEU A 140 -2.14 -17.44 24.53
N VAL A 141 -2.28 -18.39 25.46
CA VAL A 141 -2.57 -18.11 26.87
C VAL A 141 -1.44 -17.28 27.50
N ALA A 142 -0.18 -17.59 27.19
CA ALA A 142 0.96 -16.82 27.71
C ALA A 142 0.93 -15.37 27.20
N ILE A 143 0.63 -15.15 25.90
CA ILE A 143 0.47 -13.83 25.30
C ILE A 143 -0.71 -13.08 25.94
N THR A 144 -1.87 -13.72 26.05
CA THR A 144 -3.08 -13.14 26.65
C THR A 144 -2.84 -12.74 28.10
N ASN A 145 -2.20 -13.59 28.89
CA ASN A 145 -1.84 -13.31 30.28
C ASN A 145 -0.79 -12.19 30.39
N GLY A 146 0.16 -12.15 29.43
CA GLY A 146 1.14 -11.06 29.30
C GLY A 146 0.46 -9.72 29.04
N TYR A 147 -0.44 -9.69 28.04
CA TYR A 147 -1.25 -8.52 27.72
C TYR A 147 -2.13 -8.09 28.91
N GLY A 148 -2.82 -9.03 29.55
CA GLY A 148 -3.65 -8.76 30.72
C GLY A 148 -2.84 -8.12 31.86
N ARG A 149 -1.64 -8.62 32.15
CA ARG A 149 -0.73 -8.04 33.16
C ARG A 149 -0.31 -6.61 32.78
N LEU A 150 0.04 -6.39 31.50
CA LEU A 150 0.41 -5.06 31.00
C LEU A 150 -0.77 -4.09 31.12
N LEU A 151 -1.98 -4.53 30.72
CA LEU A 151 -3.19 -3.73 30.80
C LEU A 151 -3.54 -3.36 32.27
N HIS A 152 -3.49 -4.33 33.17
CA HIS A 152 -3.68 -4.08 34.59
C HIS A 152 -2.64 -3.11 35.16
N TRP A 153 -1.38 -3.25 34.74
CA TRP A 153 -0.32 -2.34 35.17
C TRP A 153 -0.57 -0.91 34.66
N THR A 154 -1.00 -0.72 33.43
CA THR A 154 -1.26 0.62 32.84
C THR A 154 -2.50 1.28 33.44
N LEU A 155 -3.54 0.50 33.76
CA LEU A 155 -4.78 1.02 34.36
C LEU A 155 -4.69 1.23 35.87
N SER A 156 -3.73 0.59 36.53
CA SER A 156 -3.56 0.72 38.01
C SER A 156 -3.06 2.11 38.38
N PRO A 157 -3.63 2.73 39.45
CA PRO A 157 -3.16 4.03 39.94
C PRO A 157 -1.73 3.91 40.50
N MET A 158 -0.86 4.82 40.11
CA MET A 158 0.46 4.96 40.69
C MET A 158 0.39 5.91 41.90
N LYS A 159 0.63 5.40 43.10
CA LYS A 159 0.75 6.21 44.29
C LYS A 159 2.17 6.81 44.33
N LEU A 160 2.30 8.06 43.91
CA LEU A 160 3.53 8.83 44.05
C LEU A 160 3.31 9.94 45.08
N GLY A 161 3.53 9.62 46.36
CA GLY A 161 3.28 10.56 47.47
C GLY A 161 1.80 10.97 47.58
N SER A 162 1.56 12.27 47.79
CA SER A 162 0.21 12.88 47.88
C SER A 162 -0.54 13.01 46.56
N PHE A 163 0.12 12.79 45.41
CA PHE A 163 -0.51 12.89 44.08
C PHE A 163 -0.76 11.50 43.49
N ALA A 164 -2.02 11.14 43.31
CA ALA A 164 -2.42 9.94 42.56
C ALA A 164 -2.35 10.20 41.05
N LEU A 165 -1.16 10.12 40.48
CA LEU A 165 -1.00 10.19 39.01
C LEU A 165 -1.34 8.83 38.42
N SER A 166 -2.39 8.76 37.64
CA SER A 166 -2.79 7.53 36.98
C SER A 166 -1.80 7.21 35.85
N ARG A 167 -1.28 5.97 35.81
CA ARG A 167 -0.38 5.49 34.74
C ARG A 167 -0.95 5.63 33.33
N ARG A 168 -2.27 5.76 33.19
CA ARG A 168 -2.93 6.07 31.92
C ARG A 168 -2.39 7.35 31.27
N TRP A 169 -1.96 8.35 32.05
CA TRP A 169 -1.34 9.56 31.51
C TRP A 169 0.03 9.31 30.87
N LEU A 170 0.76 8.29 31.32
CA LEU A 170 1.99 7.84 30.70
C LEU A 170 1.70 7.26 29.31
N VAL A 171 0.64 6.46 29.17
CA VAL A 171 0.20 5.95 27.85
C VAL A 171 -0.20 7.08 26.92
N VAL A 172 -0.98 8.06 27.44
CA VAL A 172 -1.35 9.27 26.67
C VAL A 172 -0.10 10.05 26.24
N ALA A 173 0.88 10.21 27.13
CA ALA A 173 2.12 10.90 26.80
C ALA A 173 2.93 10.14 25.71
N ILE A 174 2.98 8.82 25.78
CA ILE A 174 3.61 7.99 24.73
C ILE A 174 2.87 8.16 23.40
N MET A 175 1.55 8.10 23.40
CA MET A 175 0.75 8.32 22.19
C MET A 175 0.96 9.71 21.58
N LEU A 176 0.98 10.75 22.42
CA LEU A 176 1.25 12.12 21.95
C LEU A 176 2.68 12.27 21.42
N SER A 177 3.68 11.68 22.10
CA SER A 177 5.07 11.71 21.60
C SER A 177 5.21 10.95 20.28
N ALA A 178 4.53 9.83 20.11
CA ALA A 178 4.49 9.09 18.86
C ALA A 178 3.80 9.91 17.74
N ALA A 179 2.69 10.58 18.05
CA ALA A 179 1.99 11.44 17.10
C ALA A 179 2.86 12.63 16.66
N LEU A 180 3.55 13.28 17.61
CA LEU A 180 4.48 14.37 17.33
C LEU A 180 5.69 13.87 16.49
N GLY A 181 6.24 12.71 16.84
CA GLY A 181 7.32 12.08 16.08
C GLY A 181 6.89 11.75 14.65
N THR A 182 5.69 11.21 14.46
CA THR A 182 5.12 10.95 13.13
C THR A 182 4.94 12.25 12.34
N TRP A 183 4.42 13.30 12.99
CA TRP A 183 4.27 14.62 12.37
C TRP A 183 5.62 15.18 11.93
N GLN A 184 6.63 15.11 12.79
CA GLN A 184 7.99 15.58 12.46
C GLN A 184 8.60 14.79 11.30
N LEU A 185 8.45 13.46 11.29
CA LEU A 185 8.91 12.61 10.19
C LEU A 185 8.22 12.96 8.87
N LEU A 186 6.89 13.14 8.88
CA LEU A 186 6.13 13.55 7.69
C LEU A 186 6.62 14.89 7.13
N MET A 187 6.91 15.86 8.00
CA MET A 187 7.41 17.17 7.57
C MET A 187 8.86 17.12 7.05
N SER A 188 9.67 16.17 7.53
CA SER A 188 11.07 15.99 7.09
C SER A 188 11.20 15.08 5.87
N THR A 189 10.19 14.27 5.57
CA THR A 189 10.22 13.35 4.44
C THR A 189 9.88 14.09 3.14
N LYS A 190 10.70 13.90 2.12
CA LYS A 190 10.41 14.45 0.78
C LYS A 190 9.17 13.79 0.19
N SER A 191 8.25 14.61 -0.31
CA SER A 191 7.07 14.12 -1.01
C SER A 191 7.41 13.89 -2.48
N GLU A 192 7.47 12.63 -2.88
CA GLU A 192 7.73 12.21 -4.26
C GLU A 192 6.62 11.27 -4.72
N LEU A 193 6.16 11.41 -5.97
CA LEU A 193 5.12 10.54 -6.53
C LEU A 193 5.67 9.12 -6.78
N ALA A 194 6.94 9.03 -7.16
CA ALA A 194 7.69 7.80 -7.32
C ALA A 194 9.16 8.08 -7.02
N PRO A 195 9.91 7.11 -6.45
CA PRO A 195 11.34 7.25 -6.28
C PRO A 195 12.00 7.54 -7.63
N ILE A 196 12.95 8.46 -7.64
CA ILE A 196 13.74 8.71 -8.84
C ILE A 196 14.66 7.50 -9.04
N GLU A 197 14.35 6.70 -10.04
CA GLU A 197 15.14 5.51 -10.40
C GLU A 197 16.19 5.89 -11.45
N ASP A 198 17.39 5.37 -11.29
CA ASP A 198 18.41 5.45 -12.33
C ASP A 198 18.11 4.40 -13.43
N ARG A 199 17.40 4.86 -14.45
CA ARG A 199 17.01 4.02 -15.61
C ARG A 199 18.10 3.88 -16.67
N GLY A 200 19.30 4.42 -16.40
CA GLY A 200 20.38 4.40 -17.38
C GLY A 200 20.16 5.32 -18.58
N VAL A 201 19.22 6.27 -18.50
CA VAL A 201 18.94 7.21 -19.60
C VAL A 201 18.79 8.63 -19.04
N ILE A 202 19.50 9.59 -19.64
CA ILE A 202 19.29 11.02 -19.41
C ILE A 202 18.65 11.61 -20.65
N LEU A 203 17.54 12.32 -20.46
CA LEU A 203 16.88 13.10 -21.51
C LEU A 203 17.15 14.57 -21.27
N THR A 204 17.83 15.21 -22.23
CA THR A 204 18.01 16.66 -22.24
C THR A 204 17.10 17.27 -23.30
N VAL A 205 16.25 18.20 -22.88
CA VAL A 205 15.32 18.90 -23.77
C VAL A 205 15.91 20.24 -24.12
N ILE A 206 15.98 20.53 -25.40
CA ILE A 206 16.46 21.81 -25.95
C ILE A 206 15.23 22.63 -26.34
N ASN A 207 15.12 23.84 -25.79
CA ASN A 207 14.10 24.81 -26.17
C ASN A 207 14.82 26.07 -26.65
N GLY A 208 14.88 26.28 -27.94
CA GLY A 208 15.39 27.49 -28.53
C GLY A 208 14.40 28.67 -28.42
N PRO A 209 14.85 29.90 -28.59
CA PRO A 209 14.00 31.06 -28.61
C PRO A 209 13.05 31.06 -29.82
N ASP A 210 11.99 31.85 -29.74
CA ASP A 210 11.06 32.05 -30.86
C ASP A 210 11.79 32.52 -32.11
N GLY A 211 11.58 31.84 -33.25
CA GLY A 211 12.26 32.12 -34.48
C GLY A 211 13.64 31.46 -34.68
N ALA A 212 14.05 30.58 -33.74
CA ALA A 212 15.24 29.78 -33.91
C ALA A 212 15.19 28.92 -35.18
N THR A 213 16.28 28.91 -35.93
CA THR A 213 16.42 28.08 -37.14
C THR A 213 16.91 26.67 -36.78
N MET A 214 16.77 25.76 -37.73
CA MET A 214 17.30 24.40 -37.58
C MET A 214 18.80 24.39 -37.28
N ASP A 215 19.57 25.25 -37.96
CA ASP A 215 21.02 25.38 -37.75
C ASP A 215 21.37 25.87 -36.35
N TYR A 216 20.58 26.79 -35.83
CA TYR A 216 20.74 27.27 -34.46
C TYR A 216 20.55 26.12 -33.47
N THR A 217 19.42 25.41 -33.54
CA THR A 217 19.09 24.31 -32.65
C THR A 217 20.11 23.15 -32.78
N THR A 218 20.57 22.87 -34.01
CA THR A 218 21.59 21.84 -34.27
C THR A 218 22.94 22.18 -33.62
N ARG A 219 23.40 23.42 -33.65
CA ARG A 219 24.65 23.82 -32.98
C ARG A 219 24.61 23.63 -31.49
N TYR A 220 23.49 23.96 -30.85
CA TYR A 220 23.31 23.72 -29.40
C TYR A 220 23.23 22.23 -29.09
N ALA A 221 22.51 21.45 -29.89
CA ALA A 221 22.45 20.00 -29.78
C ALA A 221 23.86 19.38 -29.83
N GLN A 222 24.68 19.77 -30.82
CA GLN A 222 26.08 19.31 -30.95
C GLN A 222 26.94 19.72 -29.76
N THR A 223 26.65 20.87 -29.14
CA THR A 223 27.38 21.28 -27.94
C THR A 223 27.04 20.40 -26.75
N ILE A 224 25.75 20.07 -26.57
CA ILE A 224 25.26 19.16 -25.54
C ILE A 224 25.81 17.74 -25.77
N GLU A 225 25.82 17.24 -27.01
CA GLU A 225 26.47 15.96 -27.35
C GLU A 225 27.94 15.92 -26.92
N ARG A 226 28.71 17.00 -27.23
CA ARG A 226 30.10 17.08 -26.80
C ARG A 226 30.29 17.13 -25.28
N MET A 227 29.34 17.69 -24.55
CA MET A 227 29.37 17.67 -23.09
C MET A 227 29.20 16.23 -22.57
N GLY A 228 28.24 15.50 -23.10
CA GLY A 228 27.99 14.13 -22.70
C GLY A 228 29.07 13.14 -23.14
N SER A 229 29.70 13.37 -24.31
CA SER A 229 30.78 12.48 -24.79
C SER A 229 32.06 12.51 -23.95
N LYS A 230 32.15 13.40 -22.96
CA LYS A 230 33.27 13.42 -21.98
C LYS A 230 33.13 12.34 -20.90
N TYR A 231 31.94 11.76 -20.74
CA TYR A 231 31.67 10.74 -19.74
C TYR A 231 31.74 9.34 -20.35
N GLU A 232 32.68 8.54 -19.88
CA GLU A 232 32.86 7.16 -20.33
C GLU A 232 31.71 6.23 -19.93
N GLU A 233 30.87 6.67 -19.03
CA GLU A 233 29.68 5.96 -18.55
C GLU A 233 28.57 5.88 -19.59
N PHE A 234 28.61 6.70 -20.67
CA PHE A 234 27.62 6.63 -21.73
C PHE A 234 28.06 5.67 -22.84
N ASP A 235 27.16 4.75 -23.20
CA ASP A 235 27.31 3.80 -24.31
C ASP A 235 26.87 4.41 -25.64
N ARG A 236 25.76 5.16 -25.64
CA ARG A 236 25.15 5.72 -26.84
C ARG A 236 24.57 7.10 -26.59
N LEU A 237 24.68 7.90 -27.64
CA LEU A 237 24.05 9.21 -27.76
C LEU A 237 23.10 9.20 -28.95
N PHE A 238 21.92 9.75 -28.79
CA PHE A 238 20.95 9.91 -29.86
C PHE A 238 20.31 11.29 -29.76
N THR A 239 20.35 12.05 -30.85
CA THR A 239 19.87 13.44 -30.91
C THR A 239 18.78 13.57 -31.95
N VAL A 240 17.69 14.22 -31.58
CA VAL A 240 16.59 14.61 -32.47
C VAL A 240 16.48 16.12 -32.44
N VAL A 241 16.61 16.76 -33.59
CA VAL A 241 16.44 18.21 -33.74
C VAL A 241 15.23 18.46 -34.63
N GLY A 242 14.47 19.52 -34.31
CA GLY A 242 13.31 19.92 -35.13
C GLY A 242 12.02 19.17 -34.79
N ASN A 243 11.91 18.57 -33.62
CA ASN A 243 10.71 17.86 -33.20
C ASN A 243 10.32 18.25 -31.74
N PRO A 244 9.09 18.72 -31.50
CA PRO A 244 7.96 18.96 -32.43
C PRO A 244 8.10 20.22 -33.30
N THR A 245 8.96 21.16 -32.97
CA THR A 245 9.19 22.39 -33.71
C THR A 245 10.67 22.58 -34.05
N VAL A 246 10.97 23.39 -35.05
CA VAL A 246 12.34 23.70 -35.50
C VAL A 246 13.23 24.22 -34.36
N ALA A 247 12.63 24.95 -33.41
CA ALA A 247 13.34 25.51 -32.25
C ALA A 247 13.58 24.48 -31.13
N GLN A 248 13.06 23.26 -31.27
CA GLN A 248 13.14 22.23 -30.23
C GLN A 248 13.95 21.02 -30.65
N GLY A 249 14.54 20.36 -29.65
CA GLY A 249 15.27 19.13 -29.83
C GLY A 249 15.43 18.35 -28.53
N ASN A 250 15.79 17.09 -28.69
CA ASN A 250 16.02 16.19 -27.57
C ASN A 250 17.34 15.46 -27.75
N VAL A 251 18.14 15.39 -26.70
CA VAL A 251 19.36 14.59 -26.63
C VAL A 251 19.16 13.49 -25.61
N PHE A 252 19.31 12.24 -26.06
CA PHE A 252 19.20 11.06 -25.23
C PHE A 252 20.60 10.51 -24.98
N TYR A 253 20.99 10.39 -23.72
CA TYR A 253 22.21 9.71 -23.31
C TYR A 253 21.82 8.37 -22.69
N ARG A 254 22.32 7.29 -23.23
CA ARG A 254 22.18 5.96 -22.68
C ARG A 254 23.45 5.56 -21.96
N ALA A 255 23.33 5.29 -20.67
CA ALA A 255 24.43 4.83 -19.86
C ALA A 255 24.69 3.32 -20.08
N LYS A 256 25.91 2.91 -19.85
CA LYS A 256 26.32 1.51 -19.75
C LYS A 256 25.54 0.77 -18.64
N PRO A 257 25.53 -0.58 -18.64
CA PRO A 257 25.01 -1.37 -17.54
C PRO A 257 25.62 -0.95 -16.19
N TRP A 258 24.91 -1.21 -15.10
CA TRP A 258 25.33 -0.83 -13.75
C TRP A 258 26.71 -1.36 -13.37
N GLU A 259 27.04 -2.57 -13.82
CA GLU A 259 28.31 -3.24 -13.54
C GLU A 259 29.51 -2.56 -14.21
N GLU A 260 29.28 -1.76 -15.26
CA GLU A 260 30.33 -1.16 -16.10
C GLU A 260 30.50 0.34 -15.86
N ARG A 261 29.77 0.93 -14.91
CA ARG A 261 29.82 2.37 -14.63
C ARG A 261 30.11 2.67 -13.15
N THR A 262 30.81 3.78 -12.93
CA THR A 262 31.19 4.22 -11.59
C THR A 262 30.24 5.28 -11.03
N LYS A 263 29.61 6.09 -11.91
CA LYS A 263 28.68 7.15 -11.56
C LYS A 263 27.25 6.81 -11.95
N SER A 264 26.28 7.22 -11.12
CA SER A 264 24.87 7.15 -11.46
C SER A 264 24.52 8.20 -12.52
N THR A 265 23.45 7.95 -13.32
CA THR A 265 22.95 8.93 -14.28
C THR A 265 22.51 10.24 -13.61
N MET A 266 22.09 10.18 -12.34
CA MET A 266 21.72 11.35 -11.56
C MET A 266 22.92 12.23 -11.18
N GLU A 267 24.05 11.61 -10.80
CA GLU A 267 25.29 12.31 -10.51
C GLU A 267 25.80 13.00 -11.77
N ILE A 268 25.83 12.29 -12.89
CA ILE A 268 26.24 12.86 -14.18
C ILE A 268 25.31 13.98 -14.61
N ALA A 269 23.99 13.82 -14.44
CA ALA A 269 23.03 14.87 -14.77
C ALA A 269 23.25 16.15 -13.94
N ARG A 270 23.62 16.02 -12.65
CA ARG A 270 23.97 17.18 -11.81
C ARG A 270 25.26 17.85 -12.28
N ASP A 271 26.26 17.06 -12.67
CA ASP A 271 27.54 17.58 -13.16
C ASP A 271 27.41 18.33 -14.51
N ILE A 272 26.44 17.95 -15.35
CA ILE A 272 26.19 18.55 -16.67
C ILE A 272 25.26 19.76 -16.58
N THR A 273 24.36 19.78 -15.57
CA THR A 273 23.42 20.91 -15.41
C THR A 273 24.10 22.06 -14.71
N PRO A 274 24.19 23.29 -15.34
CA PRO A 274 24.86 24.45 -14.78
C PRO A 274 24.16 25.02 -13.55
#